data_f25d8de3246fc0f615450194e6e74579
#
_entry.id   f25d8de3246fc0f615450194e6e74579
#
_cell.length_a   1.000
_cell.length_b   1.000
_cell.length_c   1.000
_cell.angle_alpha   90.00
_cell.angle_beta   90.00
_cell.angle_gamma   90.00
#
_symmetry.space_group_name_H-M   'P 1'
#
loop_
_entity.id
_entity.type
_entity.pdbx_description
1 polymer ?
#
loop_
_entity_poly.entity_id
_entity_poly.type
_entity_poly.pdbx_seq_one_letter_code
_entity_poly.pdbx_strand_id
1 'polypeptide(L)' 'MSPIMTRPEAIQQIRDAAKTIALQMMKIHPALPHLKDEEIMKDSLKALHEMTVHLETIKKKIGRLEKQDDSTLL' A
#
# COMPACT_ATOMS: atom_id res chain seq x y z
N MET A 1 7.09 -22.60 5.97
CA MET A 1 6.27 -22.96 4.82
C MET A 1 4.96 -22.21 4.83
N SER A 2 4.61 -21.61 3.70
CA SER A 2 3.37 -20.83 3.65
C SER A 2 2.16 -21.74 3.58
N PRO A 3 1.14 -21.50 4.39
CA PRO A 3 -0.10 -22.25 4.23
C PRO A 3 -0.76 -21.88 2.90
N ILE A 4 -1.59 -22.78 2.41
CA ILE A 4 -2.38 -22.50 1.21
C ILE A 4 -3.47 -21.54 1.63
N MET A 5 -3.50 -20.38 0.99
CA MET A 5 -4.51 -19.37 1.26
C MET A 5 -5.63 -19.44 0.24
N THR A 6 -6.85 -19.21 0.71
CA THR A 6 -7.96 -18.95 -0.21
C THR A 6 -7.79 -17.56 -0.78
N ARG A 7 -8.49 -17.26 -1.89
CA ARG A 7 -8.43 -15.93 -2.47
C ARG A 7 -8.88 -14.84 -1.49
N PRO A 8 -10.02 -14.99 -0.78
CA PRO A 8 -10.41 -13.97 0.20
C PRO A 8 -9.37 -13.74 1.29
N GLU A 9 -8.73 -14.80 1.78
CA GLU A 9 -7.68 -14.67 2.77
C GLU A 9 -6.48 -13.91 2.24
N ALA A 10 -6.06 -14.21 1.01
CA ALA A 10 -4.95 -13.50 0.38
C ALA A 10 -5.26 -12.02 0.19
N ILE A 11 -6.49 -11.70 -0.24
CA ILE A 11 -6.93 -10.31 -0.41
C ILE A 11 -6.87 -9.57 0.92
N GLN A 12 -7.37 -10.19 1.98
CA GLN A 12 -7.36 -9.54 3.29
C GLN A 12 -5.94 -9.31 3.79
N GLN A 13 -5.06 -10.29 3.60
CA GLN A 13 -3.67 -10.14 4.00
C GLN A 13 -2.98 -8.99 3.26
N ILE A 14 -3.22 -8.87 1.96
CA ILE A 14 -2.63 -7.79 1.16
C ILE A 14 -3.16 -6.44 1.62
N ARG A 15 -4.46 -6.34 1.88
CA ARG A 15 -5.05 -5.09 2.38
C ARG A 15 -4.48 -4.67 3.73
N ASP A 16 -4.34 -5.63 4.64
CA ASP A 16 -3.79 -5.35 5.96
C ASP A 16 -2.33 -4.92 5.86
N ALA A 17 -1.55 -5.59 5.02
CA ALA A 17 -0.16 -5.23 4.80
C ALA A 17 -0.02 -3.83 4.17
N ALA A 18 -0.86 -3.52 3.19
CA ALA A 18 -0.84 -2.21 2.54
C ALA A 18 -1.17 -1.10 3.54
N LYS A 19 -2.14 -1.35 4.43
CA LYS A 19 -2.50 -0.39 5.48
C LYS A 19 -1.33 -0.17 6.43
N THR A 20 -0.66 -1.24 6.84
CA THR A 20 0.51 -1.15 7.72
C THR A 20 1.63 -0.36 7.06
N ILE A 21 1.89 -0.60 5.78
CA ILE A 21 2.90 0.14 5.03
C ILE A 21 2.55 1.63 5.00
N ALA A 22 1.30 1.96 4.72
CA ALA A 22 0.87 3.36 4.69
C ALA A 22 1.06 4.04 6.05
N LEU A 23 0.74 3.35 7.13
CA LEU A 23 0.92 3.89 8.48
C LEU A 23 2.39 4.13 8.80
N GLN A 24 3.28 3.23 8.35
CA GLN A 24 4.72 3.42 8.56
C GLN A 24 5.25 4.57 7.71
N MET A 25 4.76 4.73 6.50
CA MET A 25 5.14 5.86 5.65
C MET A 25 4.79 7.21 6.29
N MET A 26 3.67 7.26 7.01
CA MET A 26 3.25 8.47 7.71
C MET A 26 4.23 8.89 8.80
N LYS A 27 5.08 7.99 9.27
CA LYS A 27 6.12 8.32 10.24
C LYS A 27 7.36 8.91 9.58
N ILE A 28 7.58 8.59 8.32
CA ILE A 28 8.72 9.12 7.57
C ILE A 28 8.51 10.60 7.28
N HIS A 29 7.31 10.95 6.82
CA HIS A 29 6.99 12.30 6.38
C HIS A 29 7.34 13.38 7.41
N PRO A 30 6.88 13.31 8.67
CA PRO A 30 7.17 14.36 9.65
C PRO A 30 8.62 14.37 10.14
N ALA A 31 9.38 13.29 9.91
CA ALA A 31 10.79 13.25 10.31
C ALA A 31 11.69 13.93 9.30
N LEU A 32 11.27 14.05 8.05
CA LEU A 32 12.10 14.59 6.97
C LEU A 32 12.62 16.01 7.22
N PRO A 33 11.79 16.97 7.69
CA PRO A 33 12.28 18.32 7.96
C PRO A 33 13.40 18.37 9.01
N HIS A 34 13.45 17.39 9.91
CA HIS A 34 14.45 17.35 10.97
C HIS A 34 15.84 16.97 10.46
N LEU A 35 15.95 16.48 9.23
CA LEU A 35 17.24 16.18 8.61
C LEU A 35 17.98 17.45 8.24
N LYS A 36 17.27 18.56 8.07
CA LYS A 36 17.83 19.86 7.69
C LYS A 36 18.63 19.78 6.39
N ASP A 37 18.11 19.00 5.44
CA ASP A 37 18.68 18.84 4.11
C ASP A 37 17.54 18.89 3.12
N GLU A 38 17.47 20.00 2.35
CA GLU A 38 16.36 20.22 1.44
C GLU A 38 16.32 19.22 0.28
N GLU A 39 17.48 18.85 -0.23
CA GLU A 39 17.55 17.92 -1.34
C GLU A 39 17.05 16.54 -0.96
N ILE A 40 17.53 16.04 0.19
CA ILE A 40 17.09 14.74 0.69
C ILE A 40 15.60 14.77 0.98
N MET A 41 15.12 15.83 1.61
CA MET A 41 13.70 15.97 1.92
C MET A 41 12.85 15.94 0.65
N LYS A 42 13.25 16.71 -0.36
CA LYS A 42 12.53 16.81 -1.62
C LYS A 42 12.47 15.47 -2.34
N ASP A 43 13.63 14.80 -2.45
CA ASP A 43 13.72 13.50 -3.12
C ASP A 43 12.91 12.44 -2.37
N SER A 44 12.96 12.49 -1.05
CA SER A 44 12.22 11.53 -0.21
C SER A 44 10.71 11.74 -0.31
N LEU A 45 10.25 12.99 -0.35
CA LEU A 45 8.82 13.28 -0.53
C LEU A 45 8.31 12.75 -1.87
N LYS A 46 9.12 12.91 -2.92
CA LYS A 46 8.78 12.38 -4.23
C LYS A 46 8.68 10.85 -4.20
N ALA A 47 9.65 10.21 -3.55
CA ALA A 47 9.65 8.75 -3.41
C ALA A 47 8.43 8.26 -2.63
N LEU A 48 8.07 8.95 -1.54
CA LEU A 48 6.88 8.60 -0.75
C LEU A 48 5.61 8.73 -1.60
N HIS A 49 5.52 9.78 -2.42
CA HIS A 49 4.38 9.95 -3.30
C HIS A 49 4.27 8.79 -4.29
N GLU A 50 5.38 8.39 -4.88
CA GLU A 50 5.40 7.26 -5.81
C GLU A 50 5.00 5.95 -5.12
N MET A 51 5.46 5.73 -3.89
CA MET A 51 5.07 4.56 -3.12
C MET A 51 3.56 4.54 -2.87
N THR A 52 2.98 5.70 -2.54
CA THR A 52 1.54 5.81 -2.34
C THR A 52 0.77 5.46 -3.61
N VAL A 53 1.24 5.95 -4.76
CA VAL A 53 0.62 5.63 -6.05
C VAL A 53 0.66 4.12 -6.30
N HIS A 54 1.78 3.48 -6.01
CA HIS A 54 1.90 2.04 -6.22
C HIS A 54 1.01 1.24 -5.28
N LEU A 55 0.89 1.64 -4.03
CA LEU A 55 -0.03 1.00 -3.09
C LEU A 55 -1.48 1.15 -3.56
N GLU A 56 -1.86 2.32 -4.05
CA GLU A 56 -3.21 2.53 -4.57
C GLU A 56 -3.49 1.66 -5.79
N THR A 57 -2.47 1.43 -6.62
CA THR A 57 -2.60 0.55 -7.79
C THR A 57 -2.92 -0.88 -7.36
N ILE A 58 -2.22 -1.38 -6.34
CA ILE A 58 -2.49 -2.72 -5.80
C ILE A 58 -3.92 -2.80 -5.28
N LYS A 59 -4.34 -1.81 -4.49
CA LYS A 59 -5.67 -1.77 -3.91
C LYS A 59 -6.76 -1.75 -4.98
N LYS A 60 -6.55 -0.99 -6.05
CA LYS A 60 -7.51 -0.94 -7.16
C LYS A 60 -7.65 -2.28 -7.85
N LYS A 61 -6.54 -2.94 -8.12
CA LYS A 61 -6.57 -4.25 -8.79
C LYS A 61 -7.24 -5.30 -7.95
N ILE A 62 -6.98 -5.29 -6.65
CA ILE A 62 -7.64 -6.20 -5.71
C ILE A 62 -9.14 -5.92 -5.66
N GLY A 63 -9.53 -4.64 -5.65
CA GLY A 63 -10.92 -4.25 -5.66
C GLY A 63 -11.66 -4.77 -6.89
N ARG A 64 -11.01 -4.75 -8.06
CA ARG A 64 -11.58 -5.30 -9.29
C ARG A 64 -11.79 -6.81 -9.18
N LEU A 65 -10.80 -7.49 -8.60
CA LEU A 65 -10.87 -8.94 -8.43
C LEU A 65 -12.03 -9.32 -7.52
N GLU A 66 -12.24 -8.59 -6.44
CA GLU A 66 -13.36 -8.82 -5.54
C GLU A 66 -14.70 -8.61 -6.24
N LYS A 67 -14.81 -7.59 -7.07
CA LYS A 67 -16.03 -7.34 -7.83
C LYS A 67 -16.33 -8.45 -8.84
N GLN A 68 -15.28 -8.99 -9.46
CA GLN A 68 -15.45 -10.12 -10.37
C GLN A 68 -16.00 -11.34 -9.65
N ASP A 69 -15.47 -11.62 -8.46
CA ASP A 69 -15.94 -12.76 -7.67
C ASP A 69 -17.39 -12.56 -7.24
N ASP A 70 -17.75 -11.34 -6.81
CA ASP A 70 -19.14 -11.03 -6.45
C ASP A 70 -20.07 -11.16 -7.65
N SER A 71 -19.62 -10.74 -8.83
CA SER A 71 -20.43 -10.84 -10.04
C SER A 71 -20.76 -12.27 -10.42
N THR A 72 -19.84 -13.20 -10.15
CA THR A 72 -20.08 -14.61 -10.47
C THR A 72 -21.10 -15.25 -9.54
N LEU A 73 -21.40 -14.64 -8.41
CA LEU A 73 -22.39 -15.15 -7.47
C LEU A 73 -23.84 -14.79 -7.89
N LEU A 74 -23.97 -13.87 -8.77
CA LEU A 74 -25.27 -13.46 -9.29
C LEU A 74 -25.71 -14.38 -10.41
#